data_0862adb4ea77cbac167abf2ea582e730
#
_entry.id   0862adb4ea77cbac167abf2ea582e730
#
_cell.length_a   1.000
_cell.length_b   1.000
_cell.length_c   1.000
_cell.angle_alpha   90.00
_cell.angle_beta   90.00
_cell.angle_gamma   90.00
#
_symmetry.space_group_name_H-M   'P 1'
#
loop_
_entity.id
_entity.type
_entity.pdbx_description
1 polymer ?
#
loop_
_entity_poly.entity_id
_entity_poly.type
_entity_poly.pdbx_seq_one_letter_code
_entity_poly.pdbx_strand_id
1 'polypeptide(L)'
;MWLKNITLLNFKNYTDADLHFSETVNVFTGNNGAGKTNMLDAIHYLCLCKSYFNPIDSQQIKTNEEVFMIQGDFDRNEKNEKISCGVKRNQKKQFKRNKKEYEKLADHIGLFPVVMVSPYDVNLIMEGSEERRKFIDNVISQTDAHYLDQLITYNRILLNRNALLKQIAITRKYDPTLLEILDEQLVIAGNKIFAVRKAFMDEFIPLFNQYYIYLTENKEIVELNYQSQLNDASFEELLKKSVEKDRILERTTTGIHKDELAFVISGMPLKKFGSQGQQKSFLIALKIAQYAYLAKNKGFKPLLLLDDIFDKLDDNRVQKLMQMVSHHDFGQIFITDTGKERVKSIFEKIEVDVTLFEVDNGTIQNA
;
A
#
# COMPACT_ATOMS: atom_id res chain seq x y z
N MET A 1 -17.22 -1.28 8.01
CA MET A 1 -16.85 -2.26 6.95
C MET A 1 -15.96 -3.31 7.56
N TRP A 2 -16.25 -4.60 7.34
CA TRP A 2 -15.42 -5.71 7.81
C TRP A 2 -15.52 -6.93 6.89
N LEU A 3 -14.50 -7.78 6.88
CA LEU A 3 -14.42 -9.03 6.15
C LEU A 3 -15.01 -10.15 7.05
N LYS A 4 -16.11 -10.77 6.62
CA LYS A 4 -16.80 -11.84 7.38
C LYS A 4 -16.11 -13.17 7.27
N ASN A 5 -15.70 -13.52 6.05
CA ASN A 5 -15.03 -14.77 5.75
C ASN A 5 -14.06 -14.64 4.59
N ILE A 6 -13.14 -15.58 4.49
CA ILE A 6 -12.26 -15.75 3.34
C ILE A 6 -12.14 -17.23 2.99
N THR A 7 -12.21 -17.53 1.70
CA THR A 7 -11.93 -18.87 1.16
C THR A 7 -10.74 -18.78 0.22
N LEU A 8 -9.76 -19.64 0.40
CA LEU A 8 -8.55 -19.75 -0.43
C LEU A 8 -8.53 -21.10 -1.14
N LEU A 9 -7.99 -21.14 -2.35
CA LEU A 9 -7.62 -22.33 -3.08
C LEU A 9 -6.27 -22.10 -3.75
N ASN A 10 -5.29 -22.95 -3.47
CA ASN A 10 -3.94 -22.96 -4.07
C ASN A 10 -3.23 -21.60 -4.04
N PHE A 11 -3.40 -20.84 -2.97
CA PHE A 11 -2.77 -19.53 -2.81
C PHE A 11 -1.50 -19.65 -1.98
N LYS A 12 -0.35 -19.36 -2.57
CA LYS A 12 0.99 -19.48 -1.96
C LYS A 12 1.21 -20.86 -1.34
N ASN A 13 1.25 -20.98 -0.01
CA ASN A 13 1.42 -22.28 0.68
C ASN A 13 0.09 -22.96 1.04
N TYR A 14 -1.04 -22.26 0.95
CA TYR A 14 -2.37 -22.82 1.22
C TYR A 14 -2.84 -23.70 0.07
N THR A 15 -3.30 -24.92 0.37
CA THR A 15 -4.05 -25.75 -0.58
C THR A 15 -5.50 -25.29 -0.62
N ASP A 16 -6.11 -25.25 0.56
CA ASP A 16 -7.44 -24.71 0.80
C ASP A 16 -7.49 -24.08 2.18
N ALA A 17 -8.35 -23.12 2.38
CA ALA A 17 -8.71 -22.57 3.68
C ALA A 17 -10.11 -21.95 3.59
N ASP A 18 -10.90 -22.09 4.65
CA ASP A 18 -12.20 -21.44 4.80
C ASP A 18 -12.31 -20.94 6.24
N LEU A 19 -12.32 -19.60 6.40
CA LEU A 19 -12.24 -18.96 7.71
C LEU A 19 -13.33 -17.92 7.89
N HIS A 20 -13.89 -17.88 9.09
CA HIS A 20 -14.82 -16.86 9.56
C HIS A 20 -14.14 -15.97 10.58
N PHE A 21 -14.32 -14.67 10.44
CA PHE A 21 -13.62 -13.67 11.26
C PHE A 21 -14.57 -12.95 12.22
N SER A 22 -14.01 -12.43 13.32
CA SER A 22 -14.69 -11.47 14.16
C SER A 22 -14.62 -10.07 13.52
N GLU A 23 -15.56 -9.21 13.87
CA GLU A 23 -15.58 -7.82 13.41
C GLU A 23 -14.46 -6.96 14.01
N THR A 24 -13.84 -7.43 15.10
CA THR A 24 -12.84 -6.69 15.86
C THR A 24 -11.41 -7.17 15.54
N VAL A 25 -10.84 -8.02 16.37
CA VAL A 25 -9.45 -8.44 16.29
C VAL A 25 -9.36 -9.93 15.96
N ASN A 26 -8.60 -10.25 14.91
CA ASN A 26 -8.31 -11.60 14.46
C ASN A 26 -6.79 -11.82 14.46
N VAL A 27 -6.31 -12.82 15.16
CA VAL A 27 -4.88 -13.06 15.31
C VAL A 27 -4.49 -14.44 14.78
N PHE A 28 -3.51 -14.45 13.90
CA PHE A 28 -2.90 -15.67 13.37
C PHE A 28 -1.59 -15.95 14.10
N THR A 29 -1.53 -17.05 14.83
CA THR A 29 -0.32 -17.52 15.56
C THR A 29 0.26 -18.77 14.92
N GLY A 30 1.55 -19.00 15.09
CA GLY A 30 2.27 -20.17 14.56
C GLY A 30 3.73 -19.89 14.25
N ASN A 31 4.46 -20.90 13.85
CA ASN A 31 5.89 -20.81 13.56
C ASN A 31 6.18 -19.90 12.35
N ASN A 32 7.43 -19.45 12.25
CA ASN A 32 7.89 -18.72 11.07
C ASN A 32 7.78 -19.62 9.83
N GLY A 33 7.29 -19.06 8.73
CA GLY A 33 7.07 -19.80 7.49
C GLY A 33 5.76 -20.61 7.44
N ALA A 34 4.97 -20.69 8.52
CA ALA A 34 3.71 -21.46 8.55
C ALA A 34 2.65 -20.93 7.56
N GLY A 35 2.70 -19.64 7.20
CA GLY A 35 1.76 -19.03 6.25
C GLY A 35 0.99 -17.83 6.79
N LYS A 36 1.24 -17.37 8.01
CA LYS A 36 0.55 -16.25 8.64
C LYS A 36 0.51 -14.98 7.75
N THR A 37 1.68 -14.53 7.32
CA THR A 37 1.84 -13.39 6.38
C THR A 37 1.09 -13.62 5.06
N ASN A 38 1.01 -14.87 4.58
CA ASN A 38 0.30 -15.21 3.36
C ASN A 38 -1.22 -15.03 3.49
N MET A 39 -1.79 -15.22 4.69
CA MET A 39 -3.19 -14.92 4.96
C MET A 39 -3.46 -13.41 4.91
N LEU A 40 -2.61 -12.59 5.54
CA LEU A 40 -2.73 -11.13 5.43
C LEU A 40 -2.60 -10.67 3.98
N ASP A 41 -1.70 -11.27 3.21
CA ASP A 41 -1.54 -10.95 1.79
C ASP A 41 -2.77 -11.34 0.95
N ALA A 42 -3.46 -12.43 1.28
CA ALA A 42 -4.72 -12.80 0.63
C ALA A 42 -5.82 -11.75 0.89
N ILE A 43 -5.94 -11.25 2.13
CA ILE A 43 -6.86 -10.18 2.48
C ILE A 43 -6.50 -8.88 1.73
N HIS A 44 -5.22 -8.51 1.72
CA HIS A 44 -4.73 -7.37 0.95
C HIS A 44 -5.01 -7.51 -0.55
N TYR A 45 -4.85 -8.73 -1.09
CA TYR A 45 -5.11 -9.02 -2.50
C TYR A 45 -6.59 -8.81 -2.87
N LEU A 46 -7.52 -9.23 -2.01
CA LEU A 46 -8.95 -8.95 -2.20
C LEU A 46 -9.28 -7.46 -2.18
N CYS A 47 -8.55 -6.66 -1.40
CA CYS A 47 -8.80 -5.21 -1.27
C CYS A 47 -8.18 -4.39 -2.41
N LEU A 48 -6.97 -4.75 -2.87
CA LEU A 48 -6.18 -3.95 -3.82
C LEU A 48 -5.83 -4.66 -5.13
N CYS A 49 -6.44 -5.81 -5.42
CA CYS A 49 -6.26 -6.60 -6.64
C CYS A 49 -4.81 -7.03 -6.90
N LYS A 50 -3.94 -7.01 -5.92
CA LYS A 50 -2.52 -7.38 -6.04
C LYS A 50 -1.94 -7.81 -4.70
N SER A 51 -0.91 -8.65 -4.73
CA SER A 51 -0.11 -8.97 -3.55
C SER A 51 0.63 -7.73 -3.04
N TYR A 52 0.79 -7.65 -1.73
CA TYR A 52 1.63 -6.62 -1.08
C TYR A 52 3.11 -6.86 -1.32
N PHE A 53 3.53 -8.13 -1.32
CA PHE A 53 4.93 -8.53 -1.32
C PHE A 53 5.49 -8.78 -2.72
N ASN A 54 4.65 -9.23 -3.67
CA ASN A 54 5.11 -9.63 -4.99
C ASN A 54 4.08 -9.24 -6.08
N PRO A 55 4.44 -8.36 -7.01
CA PRO A 55 3.52 -7.86 -8.03
C PRO A 55 3.16 -8.89 -9.12
N ILE A 56 3.85 -10.04 -9.17
CA ILE A 56 3.63 -11.04 -10.22
C ILE A 56 2.55 -12.03 -9.79
N ASP A 57 1.36 -11.92 -10.36
CA ASP A 57 0.20 -12.72 -9.98
C ASP A 57 0.43 -14.24 -10.08
N SER A 58 1.12 -14.70 -11.13
CA SER A 58 1.39 -16.14 -11.34
C SER A 58 2.30 -16.76 -10.27
N GLN A 59 3.09 -15.94 -9.55
CA GLN A 59 3.94 -16.39 -8.44
C GLN A 59 3.17 -16.55 -7.12
N GLN A 60 1.91 -16.17 -7.08
CA GLN A 60 1.03 -16.42 -5.94
C GLN A 60 0.35 -17.80 -6.05
N ILE A 61 0.44 -18.46 -7.20
CA ILE A 61 -0.08 -19.82 -7.40
C ILE A 61 0.81 -20.81 -6.63
N LYS A 62 0.20 -21.71 -5.86
CA LYS A 62 0.92 -22.76 -5.14
C LYS A 62 1.81 -23.56 -6.09
N THR A 63 2.96 -24.01 -5.60
CA THR A 63 3.89 -24.83 -6.38
C THR A 63 3.20 -26.09 -6.88
N ASN A 64 3.42 -26.45 -8.15
CA ASN A 64 2.80 -27.54 -8.90
C ASN A 64 1.31 -27.37 -9.22
N GLU A 65 0.73 -26.18 -8.95
CA GLU A 65 -0.65 -25.88 -9.31
C GLU A 65 -0.73 -24.92 -10.50
N GLU A 66 -1.87 -24.89 -11.19
CA GLU A 66 -2.10 -24.06 -12.39
C GLU A 66 -2.97 -22.84 -12.09
N VAL A 67 -3.67 -22.83 -10.97
CA VAL A 67 -4.65 -21.79 -10.64
C VAL A 67 -4.67 -21.55 -9.13
N PHE A 68 -4.89 -20.30 -8.74
CA PHE A 68 -5.37 -19.99 -7.40
C PHE A 68 -6.70 -19.25 -7.45
N MET A 69 -7.46 -19.35 -6.36
CA MET A 69 -8.67 -18.57 -6.12
C MET A 69 -8.66 -17.99 -4.71
N ILE A 70 -9.12 -16.75 -4.59
CA ILE A 70 -9.40 -16.09 -3.32
C ILE A 70 -10.83 -15.55 -3.40
N GLN A 71 -11.63 -15.81 -2.37
CA GLN A 71 -12.96 -15.24 -2.24
C GLN A 71 -13.17 -14.72 -0.82
N GLY A 72 -13.87 -13.61 -0.67
CA GLY A 72 -14.25 -13.06 0.63
C GLY A 72 -15.61 -12.40 0.59
N ASP A 73 -16.32 -12.46 1.70
CA ASP A 73 -17.59 -11.78 1.91
C ASP A 73 -17.35 -10.61 2.88
N PHE A 74 -17.58 -9.40 2.39
CA PHE A 74 -17.46 -8.17 3.17
C PHE A 74 -18.82 -7.65 3.57
N ASP A 75 -18.93 -7.15 4.80
CA ASP A 75 -20.03 -6.27 5.18
C ASP A 75 -19.60 -4.82 4.97
N ARG A 76 -20.36 -4.08 4.19
CA ARG A 76 -20.14 -2.68 3.98
C ARG A 76 -21.47 -1.92 4.00
N ASN A 77 -21.67 -1.10 5.04
CA ASN A 77 -22.91 -0.37 5.26
C ASN A 77 -24.14 -1.31 5.26
N GLU A 78 -24.07 -2.40 6.04
CA GLU A 78 -25.10 -3.42 6.18
C GLU A 78 -25.43 -4.16 4.85
N LYS A 79 -24.57 -4.04 3.85
CA LYS A 79 -24.67 -4.76 2.58
C LYS A 79 -23.59 -5.80 2.48
N ASN A 80 -23.99 -7.03 2.17
CA ASN A 80 -23.04 -8.11 1.91
C ASN A 80 -22.47 -7.99 0.51
N GLU A 81 -21.15 -7.89 0.41
CA GLU A 81 -20.42 -7.75 -0.84
C GLU A 81 -19.48 -8.93 -1.03
N LYS A 82 -19.74 -9.77 -2.01
CA LYS A 82 -18.92 -10.93 -2.32
C LYS A 82 -17.86 -10.57 -3.36
N ILE A 83 -16.61 -10.71 -2.97
CA ILE A 83 -15.43 -10.46 -3.84
C ILE A 83 -14.76 -11.79 -4.15
N SER A 84 -14.41 -12.01 -5.41
CA SER A 84 -13.66 -13.19 -5.82
C SER A 84 -12.60 -12.86 -6.85
N CYS A 85 -11.44 -13.45 -6.71
CA CYS A 85 -10.33 -13.38 -7.64
C CYS A 85 -9.90 -14.78 -8.05
N GLY A 86 -9.72 -14.99 -9.35
CA GLY A 86 -9.12 -16.20 -9.91
C GLY A 86 -7.95 -15.83 -10.84
N VAL A 87 -6.84 -16.50 -10.66
CA VAL A 87 -5.65 -16.35 -11.53
C VAL A 87 -5.24 -17.73 -12.03
N LYS A 88 -5.15 -17.86 -13.35
CA LYS A 88 -4.61 -19.04 -14.00
C LYS A 88 -3.33 -18.66 -14.75
N ARG A 89 -2.32 -19.56 -14.76
CA ARG A 89 -1.07 -19.33 -15.50
C ARG A 89 -1.33 -18.92 -16.95
N ASN A 90 -0.63 -17.92 -17.40
CA ASN A 90 -0.72 -17.39 -18.79
C ASN A 90 -2.11 -16.88 -19.19
N GLN A 91 -3.00 -16.60 -18.25
CA GLN A 91 -4.31 -16.01 -18.51
C GLN A 91 -4.48 -14.68 -17.76
N LYS A 92 -5.41 -13.86 -18.29
CA LYS A 92 -5.81 -12.62 -17.62
C LYS A 92 -6.50 -12.96 -16.31
N LYS A 93 -6.10 -12.26 -15.25
CA LYS A 93 -6.73 -12.31 -13.93
C LYS A 93 -8.21 -11.96 -14.03
N GLN A 94 -9.07 -12.77 -13.41
CA GLN A 94 -10.48 -12.51 -13.25
C GLN A 94 -10.76 -11.96 -11.85
N PHE A 95 -11.44 -10.84 -11.77
CA PHE A 95 -11.84 -10.22 -10.51
C PHE A 95 -13.31 -9.85 -10.57
N LYS A 96 -14.11 -10.32 -9.60
CA LYS A 96 -15.57 -10.19 -9.62
C LYS A 96 -16.07 -9.62 -8.30
N ARG A 97 -17.10 -8.76 -8.40
CA ARG A 97 -17.91 -8.30 -7.29
C ARG A 97 -19.37 -8.73 -7.48
N ASN A 98 -19.93 -9.44 -6.52
CA ASN A 98 -21.30 -9.97 -6.58
C ASN A 98 -21.56 -10.76 -7.87
N LYS A 99 -20.61 -11.63 -8.27
CA LYS A 99 -20.59 -12.44 -9.50
C LYS A 99 -20.35 -11.65 -10.80
N LYS A 100 -20.38 -10.30 -10.79
CA LYS A 100 -20.10 -9.47 -11.97
C LYS A 100 -18.60 -9.20 -12.07
N GLU A 101 -18.01 -9.48 -13.22
CA GLU A 101 -16.59 -9.20 -13.49
C GLU A 101 -16.36 -7.71 -13.70
N TYR A 102 -15.23 -7.19 -13.18
CA TYR A 102 -14.82 -5.81 -13.42
C TYR A 102 -14.27 -5.65 -14.83
N GLU A 103 -14.72 -4.61 -15.53
CA GLU A 103 -14.13 -4.20 -16.81
C GLU A 103 -12.72 -3.60 -16.58
N LYS A 104 -12.59 -2.80 -15.53
CA LYS A 104 -11.33 -2.21 -15.08
C LYS A 104 -11.11 -2.51 -13.61
N LEU A 105 -9.94 -3.07 -13.26
CA LEU A 105 -9.58 -3.32 -11.86
C LEU A 105 -9.49 -2.02 -11.03
N ALA A 106 -9.24 -0.88 -11.69
CA ALA A 106 -9.24 0.43 -11.05
C ALA A 106 -10.57 0.75 -10.34
N ASP A 107 -11.70 0.26 -10.87
CA ASP A 107 -13.04 0.48 -10.30
C ASP A 107 -13.24 -0.23 -8.94
N HIS A 108 -12.37 -1.19 -8.62
CA HIS A 108 -12.37 -1.88 -7.33
C HIS A 108 -11.58 -1.13 -6.26
N ILE A 109 -10.53 -0.42 -6.66
CA ILE A 109 -9.61 0.24 -5.72
C ILE A 109 -10.34 1.29 -4.89
N GLY A 110 -10.19 1.20 -3.56
CA GLY A 110 -10.83 2.10 -2.60
C GLY A 110 -12.28 1.73 -2.23
N LEU A 111 -12.83 0.64 -2.74
CA LEU A 111 -14.10 0.10 -2.22
C LEU A 111 -13.93 -0.56 -0.85
N PHE A 112 -12.80 -1.22 -0.65
CA PHE A 112 -12.42 -1.90 0.59
C PHE A 112 -11.04 -1.39 1.02
N PRO A 113 -10.96 -0.17 1.62
CA PRO A 113 -9.69 0.41 1.98
C PRO A 113 -8.98 -0.42 3.04
N VAL A 114 -7.67 -0.56 2.87
CA VAL A 114 -6.81 -1.39 3.71
C VAL A 114 -5.47 -0.72 3.95
N VAL A 115 -4.96 -0.88 5.16
CA VAL A 115 -3.60 -0.51 5.53
C VAL A 115 -2.86 -1.76 5.98
N MET A 116 -1.71 -2.00 5.39
CA MET A 116 -0.79 -3.07 5.79
C MET A 116 0.44 -2.46 6.45
N VAL A 117 0.78 -2.98 7.62
CA VAL A 117 2.04 -2.71 8.32
C VAL A 117 2.85 -3.99 8.31
N SER A 118 4.04 -3.97 7.76
CA SER A 118 4.87 -5.16 7.59
C SER A 118 6.36 -4.82 7.80
N PRO A 119 7.20 -5.79 8.17
CA PRO A 119 8.66 -5.62 8.16
C PRO A 119 9.22 -5.09 6.83
N TYR A 120 8.56 -5.35 5.71
CA TYR A 120 8.94 -4.83 4.39
C TYR A 120 8.80 -3.32 4.25
N ASP A 121 8.05 -2.66 5.13
CA ASP A 121 7.91 -1.20 5.09
C ASP A 121 9.22 -0.45 5.33
N VAL A 122 10.23 -1.11 5.86
CA VAL A 122 11.61 -0.57 5.94
C VAL A 122 12.12 -0.12 4.55
N ASN A 123 11.63 -0.71 3.47
CA ASN A 123 11.96 -0.33 2.10
C ASN A 123 11.55 1.12 1.77
N LEU A 124 10.52 1.67 2.42
CA LEU A 124 10.16 3.09 2.28
C LEU A 124 11.32 4.02 2.73
N ILE A 125 12.12 3.59 3.71
CA ILE A 125 13.29 4.33 4.18
C ILE A 125 14.53 3.95 3.37
N MET A 126 14.76 2.64 3.16
CA MET A 126 16.01 2.13 2.61
C MET A 126 16.11 2.18 1.09
N GLU A 127 14.99 2.06 0.38
CA GLU A 127 14.94 2.09 -1.08
C GLU A 127 14.91 3.52 -1.64
N GLY A 128 14.81 3.62 -2.96
CA GLY A 128 14.75 4.90 -3.68
C GLY A 128 13.40 5.61 -3.59
N SER A 129 13.33 6.79 -4.20
CA SER A 129 12.11 7.62 -4.26
C SER A 129 10.91 6.91 -4.91
N GLU A 130 11.15 5.85 -5.68
CA GLU A 130 10.07 5.09 -6.32
C GLU A 130 9.13 4.45 -5.30
N GLU A 131 9.66 3.83 -4.23
CA GLU A 131 8.84 3.21 -3.19
C GLU A 131 8.00 4.24 -2.43
N ARG A 132 8.56 5.41 -2.15
CA ARG A 132 7.84 6.51 -1.49
C ARG A 132 6.75 7.11 -2.39
N ARG A 133 6.99 7.22 -3.72
CA ARG A 133 5.92 7.59 -4.67
C ARG A 133 4.83 6.54 -4.75
N LYS A 134 5.18 5.24 -4.81
CA LYS A 134 4.19 4.15 -4.76
C LYS A 134 3.35 4.19 -3.49
N PHE A 135 3.94 4.55 -2.35
CA PHE A 135 3.21 4.76 -1.09
C PHE A 135 2.17 5.89 -1.23
N ILE A 136 2.60 7.09 -1.70
CA ILE A 136 1.71 8.23 -1.93
C ILE A 136 0.56 7.83 -2.87
N ASP A 137 0.92 7.24 -4.02
CA ASP A 137 -0.04 6.85 -5.05
C ASP A 137 -1.03 5.80 -4.55
N ASN A 138 -0.58 4.84 -3.72
CA ASN A 138 -1.44 3.85 -3.10
C ASN A 138 -2.46 4.48 -2.15
N VAL A 139 -2.03 5.42 -1.31
CA VAL A 139 -2.93 6.08 -0.35
C VAL A 139 -3.98 6.90 -1.08
N ILE A 140 -3.56 7.77 -2.00
CA ILE A 140 -4.48 8.64 -2.73
C ILE A 140 -5.43 7.81 -3.61
N SER A 141 -4.94 6.80 -4.32
CA SER A 141 -5.77 5.95 -5.19
C SER A 141 -6.90 5.23 -4.44
N GLN A 142 -6.74 4.95 -3.15
CA GLN A 142 -7.81 4.37 -2.35
C GLN A 142 -8.92 5.38 -2.01
N THR A 143 -8.67 6.68 -2.10
CA THR A 143 -9.66 7.73 -1.78
C THR A 143 -10.21 8.42 -3.03
N ASP A 144 -9.43 8.51 -4.11
CA ASP A 144 -9.72 9.25 -5.33
C ASP A 144 -9.52 8.37 -6.58
N ALA A 145 -10.64 7.93 -7.17
CA ALA A 145 -10.63 7.16 -8.41
C ALA A 145 -10.15 7.97 -9.63
N HIS A 146 -10.42 9.29 -9.66
CA HIS A 146 -9.94 10.15 -10.74
C HIS A 146 -8.41 10.28 -10.73
N TYR A 147 -7.83 10.38 -9.53
CA TYR A 147 -6.39 10.35 -9.39
C TYR A 147 -5.78 9.05 -9.97
N LEU A 148 -6.36 7.90 -9.65
CA LEU A 148 -5.91 6.62 -10.17
C LEU A 148 -5.99 6.57 -11.71
N ASP A 149 -7.08 7.05 -12.30
CA ASP A 149 -7.23 7.11 -13.75
C ASP A 149 -6.17 8.04 -14.41
N GLN A 150 -5.90 9.19 -13.80
CA GLN A 150 -4.84 10.10 -14.27
C GLN A 150 -3.45 9.45 -14.13
N LEU A 151 -3.19 8.74 -13.03
CA LEU A 151 -1.92 8.04 -12.80
C LEU A 151 -1.68 6.93 -13.83
N ILE A 152 -2.70 6.13 -14.15
CA ILE A 152 -2.65 5.09 -15.18
C ILE A 152 -2.37 5.74 -16.55
N THR A 153 -3.07 6.83 -16.86
CA THR A 153 -2.91 7.57 -18.12
C THR A 153 -1.51 8.15 -18.23
N TYR A 154 -1.03 8.83 -17.19
CA TYR A 154 0.32 9.40 -17.13
C TYR A 154 1.40 8.35 -17.35
N ASN A 155 1.32 7.23 -16.65
CA ASN A 155 2.30 6.15 -16.78
C ASN A 155 2.32 5.55 -18.19
N ARG A 156 1.16 5.40 -18.85
CA ARG A 156 1.08 4.94 -20.23
C ARG A 156 1.75 5.93 -21.20
N ILE A 157 1.47 7.22 -21.05
CA ILE A 157 2.06 8.26 -21.89
C ILE A 157 3.57 8.32 -21.68
N LEU A 158 4.04 8.25 -20.43
CA LEU A 158 5.46 8.22 -20.06
C LEU A 158 6.19 7.04 -20.72
N LEU A 159 5.58 5.85 -20.71
CA LEU A 159 6.14 4.68 -21.38
C LEU A 159 6.25 4.90 -22.90
N ASN A 160 5.21 5.46 -23.54
CA ASN A 160 5.21 5.75 -24.98
C ASN A 160 6.28 6.81 -25.32
N ARG A 161 6.39 7.87 -24.51
CA ARG A 161 7.42 8.91 -24.68
C ARG A 161 8.83 8.33 -24.57
N ASN A 162 9.08 7.50 -23.56
CA ASN A 162 10.38 6.84 -23.41
C ASN A 162 10.68 5.86 -24.55
N ALA A 163 9.67 5.15 -25.07
CA ALA A 163 9.83 4.29 -26.24
C ALA A 163 10.20 5.11 -27.49
N LEU A 164 9.54 6.27 -27.69
CA LEU A 164 9.87 7.19 -28.80
C LEU A 164 11.29 7.72 -28.67
N LEU A 165 11.73 8.14 -27.47
CA LEU A 165 13.10 8.62 -27.25
C LEU A 165 14.15 7.54 -27.60
N LYS A 166 13.92 6.29 -27.23
CA LYS A 166 14.77 5.14 -27.62
C LYS A 166 14.77 4.92 -29.13
N GLN A 167 13.60 5.01 -29.76
CA GLN A 167 13.49 4.87 -31.22
C GLN A 167 14.28 5.98 -31.96
N ILE A 168 14.19 7.23 -31.50
CA ILE A 168 14.96 8.35 -32.03
C ILE A 168 16.47 8.09 -31.92
N ALA A 169 16.94 7.56 -30.80
CA ALA A 169 18.37 7.23 -30.60
C ALA A 169 18.85 6.16 -31.58
N ILE A 170 18.04 5.11 -31.83
CA ILE A 170 18.36 4.02 -32.76
C ILE A 170 18.31 4.47 -34.21
N THR A 171 17.22 5.15 -34.62
CA THR A 171 16.97 5.51 -36.00
C THR A 171 17.65 6.79 -36.44
N ARG A 172 18.05 7.62 -35.49
CA ARG A 172 18.55 8.99 -35.68
C ARG A 172 17.56 9.90 -36.42
N LYS A 173 16.29 9.49 -36.52
CA LYS A 173 15.21 10.30 -37.10
C LYS A 173 14.44 10.95 -35.95
N TYR A 174 14.42 12.27 -35.93
CA TYR A 174 13.72 13.06 -34.91
C TYR A 174 12.55 13.79 -35.56
N ASP A 175 11.34 13.43 -35.12
CA ASP A 175 10.11 14.19 -35.43
C ASP A 175 9.67 14.93 -34.16
N PRO A 176 9.86 16.25 -34.11
CA PRO A 176 9.46 17.03 -32.95
C PRO A 176 7.96 17.01 -32.68
N THR A 177 7.13 16.94 -33.73
CA THR A 177 5.67 16.99 -33.60
C THR A 177 5.12 15.83 -32.78
N LEU A 178 5.65 14.62 -33.02
CA LEU A 178 5.20 13.44 -32.26
C LEU A 178 5.60 13.52 -30.77
N LEU A 179 6.78 14.05 -30.48
CA LEU A 179 7.22 14.25 -29.10
C LEU A 179 6.38 15.31 -28.42
N GLU A 180 6.06 16.44 -29.09
CA GLU A 180 5.21 17.52 -28.59
C GLU A 180 3.80 17.03 -28.20
N ILE A 181 3.16 16.20 -29.04
CA ILE A 181 1.85 15.60 -28.75
C ILE A 181 1.90 14.78 -27.45
N LEU A 182 2.95 13.99 -27.23
CA LEU A 182 3.11 13.21 -26.01
C LEU A 182 3.41 14.11 -24.80
N ASP A 183 4.16 15.20 -25.00
CA ASP A 183 4.46 16.18 -23.96
C ASP A 183 3.20 16.91 -23.50
N GLU A 184 2.34 17.36 -24.41
CA GLU A 184 1.06 18.00 -24.08
C GLU A 184 0.17 17.07 -23.23
N GLN A 185 0.04 15.79 -23.63
CA GLN A 185 -0.73 14.80 -22.89
C GLN A 185 -0.13 14.55 -21.50
N LEU A 186 1.21 14.48 -21.41
CA LEU A 186 1.93 14.27 -20.17
C LEU A 186 1.74 15.46 -19.20
N VAL A 187 1.78 16.68 -19.73
CA VAL A 187 1.54 17.94 -18.98
C VAL A 187 0.14 17.94 -18.37
N ILE A 188 -0.89 17.61 -19.18
CA ILE A 188 -2.28 17.62 -18.71
C ILE A 188 -2.48 16.63 -17.56
N ALA A 189 -2.02 15.39 -17.71
CA ALA A 189 -2.16 14.38 -16.67
C ALA A 189 -1.26 14.68 -15.45
N GLY A 190 -0.01 15.10 -15.68
CA GLY A 190 0.97 15.40 -14.65
C GLY A 190 0.57 16.56 -13.74
N ASN A 191 0.03 17.64 -14.29
CA ASN A 191 -0.45 18.79 -13.52
C ASN A 191 -1.61 18.41 -12.60
N LYS A 192 -2.55 17.57 -13.07
CA LYS A 192 -3.65 17.07 -12.23
C LYS A 192 -3.13 16.21 -11.06
N ILE A 193 -2.20 15.31 -11.34
CA ILE A 193 -1.58 14.46 -10.32
C ILE A 193 -0.81 15.30 -9.30
N PHE A 194 -0.02 16.27 -9.77
CA PHE A 194 0.74 17.17 -8.90
C PHE A 194 -0.17 17.97 -7.96
N ALA A 195 -1.25 18.56 -8.47
CA ALA A 195 -2.21 19.30 -7.66
C ALA A 195 -2.82 18.43 -6.54
N VAL A 196 -3.22 17.20 -6.86
CA VAL A 196 -3.79 16.26 -5.87
C VAL A 196 -2.73 15.81 -4.85
N ARG A 197 -1.50 15.50 -5.30
CA ARG A 197 -0.41 15.14 -4.36
C ARG A 197 -0.09 16.29 -3.40
N LYS A 198 -0.07 17.53 -3.87
CA LYS A 198 0.16 18.69 -3.02
C LYS A 198 -0.92 18.83 -1.95
N ALA A 199 -2.19 18.81 -2.35
CA ALA A 199 -3.31 18.85 -1.42
C ALA A 199 -3.28 17.68 -0.42
N PHE A 200 -2.93 16.47 -0.87
CA PHE A 200 -2.74 15.32 0.01
C PHE A 200 -1.65 15.58 1.06
N MET A 201 -0.51 16.14 0.68
CA MET A 201 0.59 16.43 1.61
C MET A 201 0.19 17.46 2.65
N ASP A 202 -0.58 18.48 2.27
CA ASP A 202 -1.07 19.51 3.19
C ASP A 202 -1.96 18.92 4.30
N GLU A 203 -2.69 17.83 4.02
CA GLU A 203 -3.49 17.12 5.03
C GLU A 203 -2.71 16.01 5.74
N PHE A 204 -1.85 15.30 5.03
CA PHE A 204 -1.17 14.10 5.53
C PHE A 204 -0.02 14.41 6.49
N ILE A 205 0.76 15.46 6.23
CA ILE A 205 1.90 15.83 7.07
C ILE A 205 1.47 16.18 8.52
N PRO A 206 0.41 16.97 8.75
CA PRO A 206 -0.09 17.19 10.09
C PRO A 206 -0.53 15.92 10.82
N LEU A 207 -1.21 14.99 10.12
CA LEU A 207 -1.59 13.69 10.70
C LEU A 207 -0.36 12.86 11.08
N PHE A 208 0.63 12.78 10.19
CA PHE A 208 1.87 12.08 10.49
C PHE A 208 2.58 12.66 11.73
N ASN A 209 2.72 13.98 11.82
CA ASN A 209 3.35 14.64 12.95
C ASN A 209 2.59 14.38 14.26
N GLN A 210 1.26 14.41 14.22
CA GLN A 210 0.42 14.09 15.40
C GLN A 210 0.72 12.67 15.92
N TYR A 211 0.73 11.66 15.04
CA TYR A 211 0.97 10.28 15.46
C TYR A 211 2.43 10.02 15.82
N TYR A 212 3.37 10.70 15.17
CA TYR A 212 4.77 10.57 15.56
C TYR A 212 5.02 11.14 16.98
N ILE A 213 4.48 12.31 17.28
CA ILE A 213 4.54 12.92 18.62
C ILE A 213 3.89 12.00 19.66
N TYR A 214 2.72 11.44 19.35
CA TYR A 214 2.04 10.50 20.23
C TYR A 214 2.91 9.27 20.54
N LEU A 215 3.55 8.68 19.54
CA LEU A 215 4.38 7.48 19.72
C LEU A 215 5.70 7.75 20.44
N THR A 216 6.32 8.92 20.22
CA THR A 216 7.67 9.25 20.71
C THR A 216 7.72 10.23 21.86
N GLU A 217 6.55 10.73 22.33
CA GLU A 217 6.42 11.71 23.40
C GLU A 217 7.18 13.02 23.09
N ASN A 218 7.18 13.41 21.81
CA ASN A 218 7.83 14.64 21.33
C ASN A 218 9.34 14.74 21.63
N LYS A 219 10.02 13.60 21.73
CA LYS A 219 11.47 13.57 22.05
C LYS A 219 12.35 13.86 20.84
N GLU A 220 11.77 13.86 19.64
CA GLU A 220 12.50 13.91 18.38
C GLU A 220 11.76 14.78 17.35
N ILE A 221 12.52 15.52 16.55
CA ILE A 221 11.95 16.33 15.46
C ILE A 221 12.09 15.56 14.17
N VAL A 222 10.96 15.29 13.52
CA VAL A 222 10.91 14.66 12.19
C VAL A 222 10.14 15.50 11.20
N GLU A 223 10.45 15.31 9.92
CA GLU A 223 9.79 16.01 8.83
C GLU A 223 9.54 15.07 7.66
N LEU A 224 8.39 15.28 7.00
CA LEU A 224 8.08 14.77 5.68
C LEU A 224 8.17 15.94 4.69
N ASN A 225 9.14 15.90 3.78
CA ASN A 225 9.37 16.98 2.82
C ASN A 225 9.05 16.49 1.41
N TYR A 226 7.90 16.92 0.87
CA TYR A 226 7.52 16.64 -0.52
C TYR A 226 8.24 17.59 -1.47
N GLN A 227 9.05 17.02 -2.34
CA GLN A 227 9.86 17.73 -3.32
C GLN A 227 9.40 17.38 -4.71
N SER A 228 9.07 18.40 -5.52
CA SER A 228 8.71 18.25 -6.91
C SER A 228 9.31 19.40 -7.72
N GLN A 229 9.81 19.10 -8.92
CA GLN A 229 10.27 20.09 -9.86
C GLN A 229 9.13 21.05 -10.29
N LEU A 230 7.89 20.61 -10.18
CA LEU A 230 6.70 21.41 -10.51
C LEU A 230 6.38 22.49 -9.46
N ASN A 231 7.09 22.52 -8.32
CA ASN A 231 7.01 23.62 -7.38
C ASN A 231 7.68 24.90 -7.91
N ASP A 232 8.72 24.74 -8.76
CA ASP A 232 9.61 25.83 -9.15
C ASP A 232 9.33 26.35 -10.58
N ALA A 233 8.76 25.50 -11.46
CA ALA A 233 8.48 25.86 -12.85
C ALA A 233 7.29 25.04 -13.39
N SER A 234 6.67 25.52 -14.47
CA SER A 234 5.60 24.78 -15.15
C SER A 234 6.13 23.48 -15.77
N PHE A 235 5.29 22.44 -15.79
CA PHE A 235 5.70 21.17 -16.37
C PHE A 235 6.05 21.28 -17.85
N GLU A 236 5.35 22.13 -18.58
CA GLU A 236 5.63 22.42 -19.98
C GLU A 236 7.04 23.01 -20.19
N GLU A 237 7.41 24.01 -19.39
CA GLU A 237 8.77 24.61 -19.44
C GLU A 237 9.85 23.59 -19.08
N LEU A 238 9.60 22.77 -18.08
CA LEU A 238 10.52 21.72 -17.66
C LEU A 238 10.77 20.70 -18.78
N LEU A 239 9.71 20.24 -19.45
CA LEU A 239 9.85 19.30 -20.58
C LEU A 239 10.60 19.94 -21.75
N LYS A 240 10.25 21.18 -22.15
CA LYS A 240 10.96 21.92 -23.20
C LYS A 240 12.46 22.06 -22.92
N LYS A 241 12.82 22.41 -21.68
CA LYS A 241 14.23 22.54 -21.26
C LYS A 241 14.98 21.20 -21.21
N SER A 242 14.27 20.09 -21.00
CA SER A 242 14.88 18.77 -20.83
C SER A 242 15.03 17.95 -22.10
N VAL A 243 14.48 18.38 -23.25
CA VAL A 243 14.40 17.61 -24.50
C VAL A 243 15.77 17.02 -24.90
N GLU A 244 16.82 17.84 -24.96
CA GLU A 244 18.14 17.37 -25.33
C GLU A 244 18.71 16.34 -24.35
N LYS A 245 18.54 16.58 -23.05
CA LYS A 245 18.93 15.63 -22.00
C LYS A 245 18.15 14.31 -22.10
N ASP A 246 16.83 14.40 -22.34
CA ASP A 246 15.98 13.24 -22.49
C ASP A 246 16.37 12.38 -23.69
N ARG A 247 16.72 13.03 -24.82
CA ARG A 247 17.22 12.35 -26.02
C ARG A 247 18.55 11.62 -25.79
N ILE A 248 19.48 12.26 -25.06
CA ILE A 248 20.77 11.66 -24.71
C ILE A 248 20.59 10.46 -23.78
N LEU A 249 19.71 10.60 -22.78
CA LEU A 249 19.48 9.58 -21.76
C LEU A 249 18.39 8.56 -22.16
N GLU A 250 17.76 8.72 -23.33
CA GLU A 250 16.71 7.88 -23.88
C GLU A 250 15.51 7.68 -22.93
N ARG A 251 15.27 8.68 -22.08
CA ARG A 251 14.19 8.66 -21.08
C ARG A 251 13.82 10.05 -20.59
N THR A 252 12.59 10.20 -20.14
CA THR A 252 12.08 11.43 -19.53
C THR A 252 12.76 11.69 -18.18
N THR A 253 13.36 12.86 -18.02
CA THR A 253 14.12 13.23 -16.82
C THR A 253 13.41 14.20 -15.91
N THR A 254 12.25 14.74 -16.32
CA THR A 254 11.45 15.74 -15.57
C THR A 254 10.00 15.33 -15.45
N GLY A 255 9.34 15.74 -14.36
CA GLY A 255 7.93 15.49 -14.10
C GLY A 255 7.67 14.71 -12.81
N ILE A 256 6.39 14.44 -12.52
CA ILE A 256 5.90 13.87 -11.25
C ILE A 256 6.48 12.47 -10.91
N HIS A 257 6.98 11.75 -11.90
CA HIS A 257 7.69 10.48 -11.71
C HIS A 257 9.12 10.66 -11.17
N LYS A 258 9.55 11.90 -10.95
CA LYS A 258 10.81 12.28 -10.28
C LYS A 258 10.59 12.90 -8.90
N ASP A 259 9.34 13.07 -8.48
CA ASP A 259 9.03 13.59 -7.15
C ASP A 259 9.67 12.74 -6.04
N GLU A 260 9.96 13.39 -4.93
CA GLU A 260 10.53 12.77 -3.74
C GLU A 260 9.69 13.13 -2.51
N LEU A 261 9.51 12.18 -1.61
CA LEU A 261 9.07 12.40 -0.24
C LEU A 261 10.24 12.12 0.70
N ALA A 262 11.00 13.16 1.00
CA ALA A 262 12.16 13.03 1.84
C ALA A 262 11.76 12.83 3.31
N PHE A 263 12.35 11.83 3.95
CA PHE A 263 12.19 11.51 5.37
C PHE A 263 13.38 12.07 6.14
N VAL A 264 13.13 12.99 7.07
CA VAL A 264 14.14 13.76 7.79
C VAL A 264 13.96 13.57 9.29
N ILE A 265 15.07 13.50 10.02
CA ILE A 265 15.13 13.52 11.48
C ILE A 265 16.22 14.49 11.91
N SER A 266 15.87 15.47 12.76
CA SER A 266 16.76 16.52 13.25
C SER A 266 17.55 17.20 12.11
N GLY A 267 16.87 17.50 11.00
CA GLY A 267 17.47 18.13 9.81
C GLY A 267 18.31 17.21 8.92
N MET A 268 18.44 15.91 9.26
CA MET A 268 19.29 14.94 8.53
C MET A 268 18.44 13.81 7.91
N PRO A 269 18.89 13.20 6.79
CA PRO A 269 18.18 12.08 6.18
C PRO A 269 18.01 10.90 7.14
N LEU A 270 16.76 10.50 7.41
CA LEU A 270 16.40 9.39 8.31
C LEU A 270 17.12 8.08 7.96
N LYS A 271 17.28 7.78 6.66
CA LYS A 271 17.98 6.58 6.18
C LYS A 271 19.39 6.43 6.74
N LYS A 272 20.12 7.53 6.88
CA LYS A 272 21.55 7.52 7.29
C LYS A 272 21.75 7.77 8.78
N PHE A 273 20.90 8.58 9.38
CA PHE A 273 21.11 9.12 10.74
C PHE A 273 20.09 8.63 11.76
N GLY A 274 18.98 8.06 11.31
CA GLY A 274 17.98 7.49 12.23
C GLY A 274 18.42 6.15 12.81
N SER A 275 18.30 5.99 14.12
CA SER A 275 18.44 4.69 14.78
C SER A 275 17.34 3.72 14.31
N GLN A 276 17.52 2.42 14.51
CA GLN A 276 16.50 1.42 14.16
C GLN A 276 15.17 1.69 14.87
N GLY A 277 15.21 2.12 16.14
CA GLY A 277 14.01 2.48 16.89
C GLY A 277 13.28 3.69 16.30
N GLN A 278 14.03 4.73 15.90
CA GLN A 278 13.50 5.92 15.24
C GLN A 278 12.88 5.60 13.88
N GLN A 279 13.54 4.79 13.08
CA GLN A 279 13.02 4.34 11.79
C GLN A 279 11.71 3.57 11.95
N LYS A 280 11.61 2.67 12.95
CA LYS A 280 10.38 1.93 13.26
C LYS A 280 9.25 2.85 13.70
N SER A 281 9.53 3.80 14.63
CA SER A 281 8.53 4.79 15.05
C SER A 281 8.00 5.60 13.90
N PHE A 282 8.92 6.02 13.00
CA PHE A 282 8.58 6.77 11.81
C PHE A 282 7.64 6.00 10.88
N LEU A 283 7.95 4.73 10.60
CA LEU A 283 7.12 3.87 9.76
C LEU A 283 5.74 3.61 10.37
N ILE A 284 5.66 3.37 11.68
CA ILE A 284 4.39 3.16 12.35
C ILE A 284 3.55 4.43 12.32
N ALA A 285 4.13 5.59 12.64
CA ALA A 285 3.44 6.87 12.56
C ALA A 285 2.92 7.14 11.13
N LEU A 286 3.74 6.83 10.12
CA LEU A 286 3.39 6.96 8.72
C LEU A 286 2.18 6.08 8.34
N LYS A 287 2.14 4.84 8.84
CA LYS A 287 1.03 3.89 8.57
C LYS A 287 -0.23 4.22 9.36
N ILE A 288 -0.11 4.69 10.59
CA ILE A 288 -1.27 5.17 11.37
C ILE A 288 -1.83 6.44 10.74
N ALA A 289 -0.99 7.36 10.27
CA ALA A 289 -1.43 8.54 9.52
C ALA A 289 -2.13 8.15 8.21
N GLN A 290 -1.62 7.14 7.48
CA GLN A 290 -2.30 6.56 6.32
C GLN A 290 -3.70 6.05 6.69
N TYR A 291 -3.80 5.31 7.80
CA TYR A 291 -5.08 4.79 8.27
C TYR A 291 -6.08 5.92 8.58
N ALA A 292 -5.63 6.91 9.35
CA ALA A 292 -6.46 8.06 9.73
C ALA A 292 -6.90 8.88 8.50
N TYR A 293 -6.01 9.10 7.55
CA TYR A 293 -6.34 9.77 6.29
C TYR A 293 -7.41 9.00 5.49
N LEU A 294 -7.25 7.68 5.35
CA LEU A 294 -8.22 6.84 4.66
C LEU A 294 -9.58 6.84 5.39
N ALA A 295 -9.58 6.69 6.72
CA ALA A 295 -10.80 6.69 7.51
C ALA A 295 -11.58 8.01 7.39
N LYS A 296 -10.87 9.15 7.48
CA LYS A 296 -11.44 10.49 7.31
C LYS A 296 -12.10 10.66 5.94
N ASN A 297 -11.37 10.31 4.87
CA ASN A 297 -11.82 10.57 3.50
C ASN A 297 -12.87 9.55 3.00
N LYS A 298 -12.93 8.35 3.59
CA LYS A 298 -13.95 7.33 3.27
C LYS A 298 -15.21 7.42 4.12
N GLY A 299 -15.14 8.07 5.30
CA GLY A 299 -16.24 8.12 6.26
C GLY A 299 -16.51 6.81 7.00
N PHE A 300 -15.63 5.81 6.87
CA PHE A 300 -15.64 4.54 7.60
C PHE A 300 -14.20 4.01 7.77
N LYS A 301 -14.03 3.12 8.75
CA LYS A 301 -12.71 2.59 9.13
C LYS A 301 -12.21 1.55 8.13
N PRO A 302 -10.95 1.69 7.61
CA PRO A 302 -10.28 0.68 6.79
C PRO A 302 -10.03 -0.63 7.55
N LEU A 303 -9.67 -1.70 6.83
CA LEU A 303 -9.03 -2.87 7.44
C LEU A 303 -7.60 -2.52 7.84
N LEU A 304 -7.14 -3.04 8.98
CA LEU A 304 -5.78 -2.90 9.45
C LEU A 304 -5.11 -4.28 9.52
N LEU A 305 -4.03 -4.46 8.75
CA LEU A 305 -3.25 -5.69 8.68
C LEU A 305 -1.88 -5.44 9.33
N LEU A 306 -1.56 -6.16 10.40
CA LEU A 306 -0.33 -5.99 11.19
C LEU A 306 0.50 -7.29 11.14
N ASP A 307 1.58 -7.27 10.35
CA ASP A 307 2.45 -8.42 10.15
C ASP A 307 3.67 -8.36 11.08
N ASP A 308 3.78 -9.33 11.99
CA ASP A 308 4.88 -9.49 12.96
C ASP A 308 5.25 -8.18 13.70
N ILE A 309 4.23 -7.39 14.09
CA ILE A 309 4.47 -6.04 14.62
C ILE A 309 5.06 -6.04 16.02
N PHE A 310 4.67 -7.00 16.88
CA PHE A 310 5.09 -7.04 18.27
C PHE A 310 6.58 -7.36 18.45
N ASP A 311 7.17 -8.12 17.52
CA ASP A 311 8.61 -8.41 17.55
C ASP A 311 9.48 -7.20 17.15
N LYS A 312 8.88 -6.19 16.57
CA LYS A 312 9.58 -5.05 15.99
C LYS A 312 9.52 -3.80 16.85
N LEU A 313 8.68 -3.77 17.89
CA LEU A 313 8.44 -2.64 18.76
C LEU A 313 8.95 -2.91 20.16
N ASP A 314 9.34 -1.84 20.87
CA ASP A 314 9.48 -1.87 22.32
C ASP A 314 8.12 -1.84 23.02
N ASP A 315 8.11 -2.22 24.29
CA ASP A 315 6.89 -2.36 25.09
C ASP A 315 6.06 -1.08 25.16
N ASN A 316 6.70 0.10 25.21
CA ASN A 316 5.99 1.38 25.28
C ASN A 316 5.21 1.66 23.97
N ARG A 317 5.80 1.40 22.83
CA ARG A 317 5.14 1.56 21.52
C ARG A 317 4.03 0.53 21.30
N VAL A 318 4.27 -0.71 21.72
CA VAL A 318 3.21 -1.75 21.74
C VAL A 318 2.05 -1.29 22.60
N GLN A 319 2.31 -0.80 23.81
CA GLN A 319 1.27 -0.32 24.72
C GLN A 319 0.45 0.83 24.11
N LYS A 320 1.10 1.81 23.48
CA LYS A 320 0.41 2.93 22.81
C LYS A 320 -0.46 2.47 21.64
N LEU A 321 0.06 1.56 20.83
CA LEU A 321 -0.73 0.96 19.73
C LEU A 321 -1.95 0.20 20.30
N MET A 322 -1.77 -0.56 21.36
CA MET A 322 -2.85 -1.30 22.02
C MET A 322 -3.88 -0.37 22.68
N GLN A 323 -3.47 0.77 23.22
CA GLN A 323 -4.41 1.80 23.70
C GLN A 323 -5.31 2.31 22.56
N MET A 324 -4.76 2.54 21.36
CA MET A 324 -5.58 2.90 20.21
C MET A 324 -6.55 1.78 19.81
N VAL A 325 -6.17 0.51 19.95
CA VAL A 325 -7.05 -0.64 19.72
C VAL A 325 -8.19 -0.66 20.76
N SER A 326 -7.88 -0.49 22.05
CA SER A 326 -8.87 -0.50 23.14
C SER A 326 -9.86 0.67 23.06
N HIS A 327 -9.44 1.82 22.55
CA HIS A 327 -10.32 2.97 22.32
C HIS A 327 -11.18 2.84 21.05
N HIS A 328 -11.13 1.70 20.38
CA HIS A 328 -11.82 1.46 19.11
C HIS A 328 -11.46 2.48 18.01
N ASP A 329 -10.24 3.01 18.02
CA ASP A 329 -9.79 3.94 16.98
C ASP A 329 -9.71 3.25 15.61
N PHE A 330 -9.46 1.94 15.60
CA PHE A 330 -9.41 1.11 14.41
C PHE A 330 -10.75 0.39 14.14
N GLY A 331 -10.92 -0.08 12.88
CA GLY A 331 -11.96 -1.03 12.50
C GLY A 331 -11.51 -2.47 12.76
N GLN A 332 -11.81 -3.38 11.83
CA GLN A 332 -11.36 -4.76 11.92
C GLN A 332 -9.84 -4.84 11.75
N ILE A 333 -9.19 -5.59 12.64
CA ILE A 333 -7.74 -5.75 12.70
C ILE A 333 -7.39 -7.22 12.48
N PHE A 334 -6.35 -7.46 11.68
CA PHE A 334 -5.73 -8.78 11.49
C PHE A 334 -4.26 -8.69 11.89
N ILE A 335 -3.82 -9.59 12.76
CA ILE A 335 -2.47 -9.57 13.33
C ILE A 335 -1.81 -10.93 13.12
N THR A 336 -0.54 -10.93 12.80
CA THR A 336 0.28 -12.14 12.83
C THR A 336 1.30 -12.05 13.96
N ASP A 337 1.54 -13.17 14.63
CA ASP A 337 2.56 -13.30 15.67
C ASP A 337 3.04 -14.75 15.83
N THR A 338 4.25 -14.93 16.36
CA THR A 338 4.77 -16.28 16.67
C THR A 338 4.35 -16.78 18.05
N GLY A 339 4.04 -15.88 18.99
CA GLY A 339 3.80 -16.17 20.40
C GLY A 339 2.33 -16.09 20.81
N LYS A 340 1.62 -17.21 20.85
CA LYS A 340 0.21 -17.30 21.27
C LYS A 340 -0.03 -16.70 22.67
N GLU A 341 0.80 -17.06 23.64
CA GLU A 341 0.66 -16.60 25.04
C GLU A 341 0.95 -15.10 25.18
N ARG A 342 1.92 -14.58 24.43
CA ARG A 342 2.22 -13.15 24.41
C ARG A 342 1.01 -12.35 23.92
N VAL A 343 0.42 -12.77 22.81
CA VAL A 343 -0.76 -12.12 22.23
C VAL A 343 -1.92 -12.13 23.21
N LYS A 344 -2.24 -13.29 23.83
CA LYS A 344 -3.28 -13.39 24.85
C LYS A 344 -3.04 -12.40 25.98
N SER A 345 -1.83 -12.39 26.56
CA SER A 345 -1.48 -11.48 27.66
C SER A 345 -1.59 -9.99 27.28
N ILE A 346 -1.32 -9.62 26.02
CA ILE A 346 -1.46 -8.23 25.56
C ILE A 346 -2.95 -7.84 25.49
N PHE A 347 -3.80 -8.70 24.91
CA PHE A 347 -5.21 -8.37 24.70
C PHE A 347 -6.05 -8.51 25.98
N GLU A 348 -5.73 -9.43 26.87
CA GLU A 348 -6.34 -9.52 28.20
C GLU A 348 -6.15 -8.22 29.01
N LYS A 349 -4.99 -7.56 28.91
CA LYS A 349 -4.70 -6.29 29.61
C LYS A 349 -5.52 -5.11 29.11
N ILE A 350 -6.05 -5.17 27.89
CA ILE A 350 -6.82 -4.09 27.29
C ILE A 350 -8.31 -4.43 27.15
N GLU A 351 -8.74 -5.59 27.67
CA GLU A 351 -10.14 -6.05 27.69
C GLU A 351 -10.80 -6.07 26.27
N VAL A 352 -10.05 -6.49 25.26
CA VAL A 352 -10.53 -6.61 23.88
C VAL A 352 -10.66 -8.07 23.50
N ASP A 353 -11.84 -8.44 23.01
CA ASP A 353 -12.10 -9.79 22.50
C ASP A 353 -11.30 -10.08 21.22
N VAL A 354 -10.65 -11.24 21.21
CA VAL A 354 -9.77 -11.69 20.13
C VAL A 354 -10.17 -13.05 19.62
N THR A 355 -10.33 -13.19 18.31
CA THR A 355 -10.43 -14.50 17.66
C THR A 355 -9.02 -14.99 17.29
N LEU A 356 -8.64 -16.14 17.82
CA LEU A 356 -7.32 -16.74 17.61
C LEU A 356 -7.39 -17.84 16.56
N PHE A 357 -6.44 -17.83 15.64
CA PHE A 357 -6.23 -18.85 14.62
C PHE A 357 -4.80 -19.42 14.78
N GLU A 358 -4.69 -20.73 14.78
CA GLU A 358 -3.39 -21.41 14.75
C GLU A 358 -3.06 -21.83 13.32
N VAL A 359 -1.89 -21.42 12.84
CA VAL A 359 -1.42 -21.65 11.47
C VAL A 359 -0.25 -22.63 11.51
N ASP A 360 -0.40 -23.75 10.84
CA ASP A 360 0.67 -24.75 10.68
C ASP A 360 0.75 -25.22 9.22
N ASN A 361 1.89 -24.95 8.57
CA ASN A 361 2.22 -25.43 7.22
C ASN A 361 1.10 -25.27 6.17
N GLY A 362 0.41 -24.11 6.20
CA GLY A 362 -0.69 -23.83 5.27
C GLY A 362 -2.02 -24.45 5.64
N THR A 363 -2.16 -24.94 6.86
CA THR A 363 -3.45 -25.31 7.48
C THR A 363 -3.77 -24.30 8.57
N ILE A 364 -5.07 -24.01 8.78
CA ILE A 364 -5.51 -23.07 9.82
C ILE A 364 -6.64 -23.71 10.61
N GLN A 365 -6.59 -23.57 11.94
CA GLN A 365 -7.62 -24.01 12.87
C GLN A 365 -7.98 -22.88 13.84
N ASN A 366 -9.24 -22.83 14.27
CA ASN A 366 -9.64 -21.98 15.39
C ASN A 366 -8.95 -22.50 16.66
N ALA A 367 -8.33 -21.59 17.42
CA ALA A 367 -7.46 -21.94 18.54
C ALA A 367 -8.12 -21.69 19.92
#